data_e0ac96183632d73260750a7aa25f10fa
#
_entry.id   e0ac96183632d73260750a7aa25f10fa
#
_cell.length_a   1.000
_cell.length_b   1.000
_cell.length_c   1.000
_cell.angle_alpha   90.00
_cell.angle_beta   90.00
_cell.angle_gamma   90.00
#
_symmetry.space_group_name_H-M   'P 1'
#
loop_
_entity.id
_entity.type
_entity.pdbx_description
1 polymer ?
#
loop_
_entity_poly.entity_id
_entity_poly.type
_entity_poly.pdbx_seq_one_letter_code
_entity_poly.pdbx_strand_id
1 'polypeptide(L)'
;MPIQGQAAGADPHQTATDAEPDPDSSRTRATSVRVELGARSYDILVGSGLLLDAGRHIAPLLSRPRVVIVTDAHVAEHHLETLASGLDASGIRHDAVILPPGEQTKDFANLASLVDRLLDLQVERGDLIIALGGGVIGDLTGFAASILRRGADFIQVPTTLLAQVDSSVGGKTGINTRHGKNLVGSFHQPRLVLADIGSLRTLPPREWRAGYAEVVKYGLIDDPAFFAWLEQNGEAVL
;
A
#
# COMPACT_ATOMS: atom_id res chain seq x y z
N MET A 1 -35.89 22.88 65.27
CA MET A 1 -34.60 23.54 65.45
C MET A 1 -33.63 23.06 64.39
N PRO A 2 -33.04 23.94 63.60
CA PRO A 2 -32.22 23.59 62.43
C PRO A 2 -30.74 23.48 62.80
N ILE A 3 -30.01 22.65 62.08
CA ILE A 3 -28.55 22.74 62.05
C ILE A 3 -28.15 22.89 60.59
N GLN A 4 -27.57 24.04 60.30
CA GLN A 4 -26.92 24.41 59.04
C GLN A 4 -25.60 23.68 58.89
N GLY A 5 -25.33 23.13 57.74
CA GLY A 5 -24.02 22.63 57.31
C GLY A 5 -23.64 23.30 56.00
N GLN A 6 -22.61 24.13 56.02
CA GLN A 6 -22.11 24.91 54.91
C GLN A 6 -21.52 24.03 53.82
N ALA A 7 -21.88 24.35 52.59
CA ALA A 7 -21.21 23.85 51.37
C ALA A 7 -19.89 24.58 51.18
N ALA A 8 -18.79 23.83 51.08
CA ALA A 8 -17.49 24.34 50.65
C ALA A 8 -17.48 24.37 49.10
N GLY A 9 -17.21 25.54 48.55
CA GLY A 9 -17.06 25.77 47.14
C GLY A 9 -15.79 25.11 46.62
N ALA A 10 -15.93 24.37 45.51
CA ALA A 10 -14.82 23.88 44.73
C ALA A 10 -14.43 24.95 43.69
N ASP A 11 -13.18 25.32 43.71
CA ASP A 11 -12.53 26.26 42.81
C ASP A 11 -12.41 25.66 41.39
N PRO A 12 -12.87 26.32 40.31
CA PRO A 12 -12.82 25.78 38.94
C PRO A 12 -11.52 26.09 38.18
N HIS A 13 -10.45 26.48 38.85
CA HIS A 13 -9.15 26.74 38.25
C HIS A 13 -8.11 25.69 38.62
N GLN A 14 -8.30 24.44 38.21
CA GLN A 14 -7.19 23.52 38.12
C GLN A 14 -6.52 23.67 36.75
N THR A 15 -5.33 24.22 36.81
CA THR A 15 -4.34 24.43 35.76
C THR A 15 -4.21 23.22 34.83
N ALA A 16 -4.42 23.47 33.53
CA ALA A 16 -3.96 22.60 32.49
C ALA A 16 -2.43 22.47 32.63
N THR A 17 -1.98 21.31 33.04
CA THR A 17 -0.58 20.91 32.93
C THR A 17 -0.26 20.84 31.44
N ASP A 18 0.64 21.70 30.99
CA ASP A 18 1.32 21.59 29.69
C ASP A 18 2.02 20.21 29.64
N ALA A 19 1.34 19.24 29.06
CA ALA A 19 1.96 17.98 28.73
C ALA A 19 2.96 18.27 27.61
N GLU A 20 4.25 18.06 27.90
CA GLU A 20 5.28 18.10 26.84
C GLU A 20 4.83 17.23 25.66
N PRO A 21 5.01 17.70 24.40
CA PRO A 21 4.66 16.91 23.25
C PRO A 21 5.48 15.61 23.27
N ASP A 22 4.79 14.48 23.27
CA ASP A 22 5.37 13.14 23.15
C ASP A 22 6.33 13.15 21.94
N PRO A 23 7.63 12.87 22.11
CA PRO A 23 8.59 12.82 21.00
C PRO A 23 8.23 11.78 19.93
N ASP A 24 7.25 10.90 20.21
CA ASP A 24 6.71 9.91 19.29
C ASP A 24 5.51 10.43 18.47
N SER A 25 5.05 11.68 18.69
CA SER A 25 3.91 12.29 17.97
C SER A 25 4.22 12.59 16.49
N SER A 26 5.48 12.49 16.05
CA SER A 26 5.88 12.56 14.64
C SER A 26 5.72 11.23 13.89
N ARG A 27 5.43 10.13 14.60
CA ARG A 27 5.21 8.81 13.98
C ARG A 27 3.83 8.78 13.33
N THR A 28 3.83 8.52 12.07
CA THR A 28 2.65 8.33 11.23
C THR A 28 1.74 7.27 11.86
N ARG A 29 0.56 7.66 12.34
CA ARG A 29 -0.47 6.70 12.75
C ARG A 29 -1.00 6.01 11.50
N ALA A 30 -0.49 4.82 11.20
CA ALA A 30 -1.07 3.96 10.19
C ALA A 30 -2.34 3.30 10.74
N THR A 31 -3.40 3.32 9.96
CA THR A 31 -4.57 2.47 10.19
C THR A 31 -4.27 1.09 9.63
N SER A 32 -4.49 0.05 10.42
CA SER A 32 -4.35 -1.34 9.98
C SER A 32 -5.73 -1.96 9.75
N VAL A 33 -5.89 -2.58 8.58
CA VAL A 33 -7.06 -3.39 8.23
C VAL A 33 -6.60 -4.83 8.02
N ARG A 34 -7.11 -5.75 8.84
CA ARG A 34 -6.78 -7.17 8.73
C ARG A 34 -7.65 -7.85 7.68
N VAL A 35 -7.04 -8.58 6.74
CA VAL A 35 -7.71 -9.47 5.80
C VAL A 35 -7.61 -10.90 6.31
N GLU A 36 -8.74 -11.44 6.77
CA GLU A 36 -8.80 -12.77 7.40
C GLU A 36 -8.96 -13.88 6.35
N LEU A 37 -7.88 -14.62 6.09
CA LEU A 37 -7.81 -15.74 5.14
C LEU A 37 -7.13 -16.98 5.75
N GLY A 38 -7.25 -17.16 7.07
CA GLY A 38 -6.59 -18.23 7.80
C GLY A 38 -5.05 -18.11 7.70
N ALA A 39 -4.38 -19.14 7.23
CA ALA A 39 -2.91 -19.11 7.08
C ALA A 39 -2.38 -18.10 6.04
N ARG A 40 -3.26 -17.51 5.23
CA ARG A 40 -2.92 -16.50 4.22
C ARG A 40 -3.39 -15.10 4.61
N SER A 41 -3.78 -14.90 5.86
CA SER A 41 -4.19 -13.60 6.37
C SER A 41 -3.03 -12.60 6.31
N TYR A 42 -3.33 -11.35 5.99
CA TYR A 42 -2.35 -10.27 5.89
C TYR A 42 -2.95 -8.94 6.36
N ASP A 43 -2.10 -7.94 6.55
CA ASP A 43 -2.51 -6.61 6.95
C ASP A 43 -2.43 -5.63 5.79
N ILE A 44 -3.36 -4.68 5.74
CA ILE A 44 -3.32 -3.50 4.90
C ILE A 44 -3.05 -2.33 5.83
N LEU A 45 -1.90 -1.67 5.65
CA LEU A 45 -1.55 -0.47 6.40
C LEU A 45 -1.82 0.75 5.52
N VAL A 46 -2.61 1.69 6.03
CA VAL A 46 -2.97 2.94 5.34
C VAL A 46 -2.50 4.12 6.19
N GLY A 47 -1.69 4.99 5.62
CA GLY A 47 -1.17 6.17 6.32
C GLY A 47 -0.24 6.99 5.44
N SER A 48 0.31 8.09 5.99
CA SER A 48 1.32 8.89 5.28
C SER A 48 2.71 8.50 5.77
N GLY A 49 3.73 8.54 4.89
CA GLY A 49 5.12 8.26 5.24
C GLY A 49 5.46 6.79 5.40
N LEU A 50 4.55 5.88 5.01
CA LEU A 50 4.78 4.44 5.09
C LEU A 50 5.92 3.94 4.20
N LEU A 51 6.22 4.64 3.10
CA LEU A 51 7.37 4.33 2.25
C LEU A 51 8.68 4.49 3.02
N LEU A 52 8.81 5.57 3.80
CA LEU A 52 10.00 5.82 4.61
C LEU A 52 10.10 4.87 5.79
N ASP A 53 8.97 4.42 6.34
CA ASP A 53 8.90 3.45 7.43
C ASP A 53 8.81 1.99 6.94
N ALA A 54 8.90 1.75 5.63
CA ALA A 54 8.64 0.45 5.02
C ALA A 54 9.50 -0.68 5.62
N GLY A 55 10.78 -0.42 5.86
CA GLY A 55 11.68 -1.40 6.43
C GLY A 55 11.21 -1.96 7.77
N ARG A 56 10.64 -1.12 8.64
CA ARG A 56 10.08 -1.53 9.94
C ARG A 56 8.93 -2.52 9.80
N HIS A 57 8.07 -2.31 8.80
CA HIS A 57 6.91 -3.16 8.55
C HIS A 57 7.27 -4.45 7.81
N ILE A 58 8.31 -4.39 6.97
CA ILE A 58 8.74 -5.51 6.13
C ILE A 58 9.71 -6.44 6.86
N ALA A 59 10.62 -5.93 7.70
CA ALA A 59 11.63 -6.71 8.40
C ALA A 59 11.07 -7.97 9.11
N PRO A 60 9.93 -7.93 9.82
CA PRO A 60 9.38 -9.11 10.49
C PRO A 60 8.92 -10.22 9.54
N LEU A 61 8.73 -9.92 8.25
CA LEU A 61 8.27 -10.86 7.23
C LEU A 61 9.44 -11.52 6.48
N LEU A 62 10.67 -11.03 6.66
CA LEU A 62 11.84 -11.48 5.91
C LEU A 62 12.48 -12.69 6.54
N SER A 63 12.80 -13.70 5.72
CA SER A 63 13.67 -14.81 6.12
C SER A 63 15.15 -14.41 6.10
N ARG A 64 15.51 -13.45 5.27
CA ARG A 64 16.84 -12.82 5.18
C ARG A 64 16.67 -11.33 4.85
N PRO A 65 17.57 -10.43 5.28
CA PRO A 65 17.41 -9.00 5.14
C PRO A 65 17.67 -8.54 3.68
N ARG A 66 16.84 -9.01 2.76
CA ARG A 66 16.91 -8.69 1.34
C ARG A 66 15.54 -8.74 0.67
N VAL A 67 15.31 -7.82 -0.25
CA VAL A 67 14.12 -7.76 -1.11
C VAL A 67 14.49 -7.40 -2.54
N VAL A 68 13.58 -7.65 -3.50
CA VAL A 68 13.68 -7.09 -4.85
C VAL A 68 12.46 -6.22 -5.10
N ILE A 69 12.68 -4.96 -5.49
CA ILE A 69 11.64 -4.00 -5.81
C ILE A 69 11.35 -4.07 -7.31
N VAL A 70 10.11 -4.28 -7.69
CA VAL A 70 9.63 -4.17 -9.07
C VAL A 70 8.79 -2.90 -9.18
N THR A 71 9.13 -2.04 -10.13
CA THR A 71 8.47 -0.75 -10.34
C THR A 71 8.50 -0.36 -11.82
N ASP A 72 7.83 0.70 -12.21
CA ASP A 72 7.99 1.32 -13.52
C ASP A 72 8.79 2.63 -13.45
N ALA A 73 9.21 3.14 -14.62
CA ALA A 73 10.08 4.30 -14.69
C ALA A 73 9.47 5.57 -14.09
N HIS A 74 8.15 5.80 -14.24
CA HIS A 74 7.49 6.97 -13.66
C HIS A 74 7.42 6.89 -12.13
N VAL A 75 7.06 5.74 -11.61
CA VAL A 75 6.99 5.52 -10.16
C VAL A 75 8.37 5.54 -9.52
N ALA A 76 9.39 4.98 -10.22
CA ALA A 76 10.77 4.99 -9.76
C ALA A 76 11.29 6.42 -9.54
N GLU A 77 11.01 7.34 -10.47
CA GLU A 77 11.43 8.75 -10.38
C GLU A 77 10.91 9.44 -9.10
N HIS A 78 9.72 9.07 -8.63
CA HIS A 78 9.07 9.76 -7.51
C HIS A 78 9.20 9.06 -6.17
N HIS A 79 9.29 7.72 -6.16
CA HIS A 79 9.06 6.95 -4.94
C HIS A 79 10.12 5.90 -4.62
N LEU A 80 10.96 5.50 -5.59
CA LEU A 80 11.92 4.43 -5.38
C LEU A 80 12.96 4.79 -4.32
N GLU A 81 13.51 6.00 -4.37
CA GLU A 81 14.51 6.47 -3.40
C GLU A 81 13.95 6.54 -1.98
N THR A 82 12.70 6.99 -1.82
CA THR A 82 12.05 7.04 -0.50
C THR A 82 11.88 5.65 0.09
N LEU A 83 11.40 4.69 -0.71
CA LEU A 83 11.27 3.29 -0.27
C LEU A 83 12.64 2.69 0.05
N ALA A 84 13.63 2.89 -0.82
CA ALA A 84 15.00 2.42 -0.63
C ALA A 84 15.60 2.93 0.68
N SER A 85 15.47 4.22 0.96
CA SER A 85 15.93 4.83 2.22
C SER A 85 15.26 4.21 3.44
N GLY A 86 13.96 3.91 3.37
CA GLY A 86 13.23 3.22 4.46
C GLY A 86 13.71 1.78 4.68
N LEU A 87 14.10 1.08 3.62
CA LEU A 87 14.68 -0.27 3.70
C LEU A 87 16.10 -0.22 4.28
N ASP A 88 16.94 0.71 3.80
CA ASP A 88 18.32 0.89 4.27
C ASP A 88 18.37 1.24 5.76
N ALA A 89 17.47 2.09 6.23
CA ALA A 89 17.34 2.44 7.65
C ALA A 89 17.09 1.22 8.55
N SER A 90 16.55 0.15 7.97
CA SER A 90 16.30 -1.14 8.66
C SER A 90 17.32 -2.22 8.31
N GLY A 91 18.40 -1.88 7.60
CA GLY A 91 19.46 -2.83 7.21
C GLY A 91 19.02 -3.86 6.16
N ILE A 92 17.97 -3.57 5.38
CA ILE A 92 17.44 -4.46 4.36
C ILE A 92 18.08 -4.09 3.01
N ARG A 93 18.86 -5.01 2.44
CA ARG A 93 19.44 -4.87 1.11
C ARG A 93 18.33 -4.97 0.06
N HIS A 94 18.44 -4.19 -0.99
CA HIS A 94 17.46 -4.20 -2.07
C HIS A 94 18.12 -4.09 -3.45
N ASP A 95 17.49 -4.71 -4.42
CA ASP A 95 17.74 -4.54 -5.86
C ASP A 95 16.45 -4.01 -6.49
N ALA A 96 16.53 -3.30 -7.62
CA ALA A 96 15.37 -2.78 -8.31
C ALA A 96 15.28 -3.28 -9.76
N VAL A 97 14.09 -3.71 -10.16
CA VAL A 97 13.72 -4.04 -11.53
C VAL A 97 12.77 -2.95 -12.02
N ILE A 98 13.25 -2.10 -12.92
CA ILE A 98 12.45 -1.02 -13.51
C ILE A 98 11.91 -1.49 -14.85
N LEU A 99 10.60 -1.37 -15.04
CA LEU A 99 9.83 -1.75 -16.21
C LEU A 99 9.36 -0.51 -17.00
N PRO A 100 8.97 -0.65 -18.27
CA PRO A 100 8.26 0.41 -18.98
C PRO A 100 6.93 0.74 -18.28
N PRO A 101 6.50 2.02 -18.24
CA PRO A 101 5.21 2.38 -17.68
C PRO A 101 4.07 2.06 -18.64
N GLY A 102 2.86 1.89 -18.09
CA GLY A 102 1.61 1.79 -18.82
C GLY A 102 1.08 0.38 -19.01
N GLU A 103 -0.19 0.28 -19.40
CA GLU A 103 -0.96 -0.96 -19.48
C GLU A 103 -0.37 -1.99 -20.45
N GLN A 104 0.34 -1.55 -21.49
CA GLN A 104 1.02 -2.42 -22.47
C GLN A 104 2.13 -3.27 -21.85
N THR A 105 2.65 -2.88 -20.70
CA THR A 105 3.67 -3.66 -19.97
C THR A 105 3.11 -4.93 -19.35
N LYS A 106 1.79 -5.02 -19.21
CA LYS A 106 1.09 -6.12 -18.57
C LYS A 106 0.82 -7.25 -19.59
N ASP A 107 1.86 -7.87 -20.13
CA ASP A 107 1.81 -8.91 -21.14
C ASP A 107 2.77 -10.09 -20.86
N PHE A 108 2.72 -11.14 -21.71
CA PHE A 108 3.60 -12.30 -21.58
C PHE A 108 5.07 -12.00 -21.80
N ALA A 109 5.42 -11.06 -22.69
CA ALA A 109 6.82 -10.75 -22.98
C ALA A 109 7.49 -10.09 -21.77
N ASN A 110 6.80 -9.10 -21.15
CA ASN A 110 7.28 -8.45 -19.95
C ASN A 110 7.24 -9.37 -18.72
N LEU A 111 6.25 -10.27 -18.62
CA LEU A 111 6.22 -11.30 -17.59
C LEU A 111 7.46 -12.21 -17.67
N ALA A 112 7.77 -12.73 -18.86
CA ALA A 112 8.94 -13.59 -19.07
C ALA A 112 10.23 -12.85 -18.72
N SER A 113 10.41 -11.62 -19.22
CA SER A 113 11.57 -10.79 -18.91
C SER A 113 11.69 -10.48 -17.41
N LEU A 114 10.58 -10.21 -16.74
CA LEU A 114 10.58 -9.99 -15.29
C LEU A 114 11.04 -11.24 -14.52
N VAL A 115 10.47 -12.40 -14.88
CA VAL A 115 10.86 -13.68 -14.24
C VAL A 115 12.34 -13.98 -14.44
N ASP A 116 12.87 -13.78 -15.65
CA ASP A 116 14.30 -13.98 -15.94
C ASP A 116 15.17 -13.03 -15.08
N ARG A 117 14.84 -11.75 -15.01
CA ARG A 117 15.56 -10.78 -14.17
C ARG A 117 15.52 -11.12 -12.68
N LEU A 118 14.38 -11.62 -12.17
CA LEU A 118 14.27 -12.08 -10.78
C LEU A 118 15.14 -13.33 -10.53
N LEU A 119 15.28 -14.22 -11.50
CA LEU A 119 16.16 -15.38 -11.43
C LEU A 119 17.64 -14.98 -11.50
N ASP A 120 18.02 -14.02 -12.35
CA ASP A 120 19.38 -13.45 -12.42
C ASP A 120 19.77 -12.81 -11.09
N LEU A 121 18.82 -12.15 -10.42
CA LEU A 121 18.98 -11.60 -9.07
C LEU A 121 18.97 -12.68 -7.97
N GLN A 122 18.88 -13.95 -8.35
CA GLN A 122 18.89 -15.08 -7.41
C GLN A 122 17.78 -15.01 -6.34
N VAL A 123 16.59 -14.59 -6.75
CA VAL A 123 15.43 -14.60 -5.86
C VAL A 123 15.06 -16.04 -5.53
N GLU A 124 15.02 -16.35 -4.25
CA GLU A 124 14.65 -17.67 -3.71
C GLU A 124 13.17 -17.66 -3.28
N ARG A 125 12.63 -18.86 -3.04
CA ARG A 125 11.22 -19.04 -2.66
C ARG A 125 10.83 -18.31 -1.36
N GLY A 126 11.76 -18.16 -0.44
CA GLY A 126 11.54 -17.48 0.85
C GLY A 126 11.86 -15.98 0.82
N ASP A 127 12.23 -15.43 -0.34
CA ASP A 127 12.43 -13.98 -0.47
C ASP A 127 11.13 -13.26 -0.72
N LEU A 128 11.13 -11.96 -0.40
CA LEU A 128 10.01 -11.06 -0.68
C LEU A 128 10.30 -10.18 -1.89
N ILE A 129 9.30 -10.09 -2.76
CA ILE A 129 9.28 -9.18 -3.90
C ILE A 129 8.34 -8.03 -3.57
N ILE A 130 8.77 -6.78 -3.76
CA ILE A 130 7.95 -5.60 -3.53
C ILE A 130 7.42 -5.09 -4.87
N ALA A 131 6.11 -5.01 -5.03
CA ALA A 131 5.45 -4.37 -6.15
C ALA A 131 5.19 -2.90 -5.79
N LEU A 132 6.06 -1.99 -6.22
CA LEU A 132 5.92 -0.54 -6.02
C LEU A 132 5.30 0.10 -7.25
N GLY A 133 4.00 0.41 -7.22
CA GLY A 133 3.35 1.00 -8.39
C GLY A 133 1.83 0.95 -8.39
N GLY A 134 1.23 1.27 -9.52
CA GLY A 134 -0.20 1.10 -9.77
C GLY A 134 -0.59 -0.36 -10.03
N GLY A 135 -1.86 -0.58 -10.43
CA GLY A 135 -2.39 -1.91 -10.68
C GLY A 135 -1.63 -2.72 -11.74
N VAL A 136 -1.01 -2.06 -12.73
CA VAL A 136 -0.17 -2.74 -13.74
C VAL A 136 1.01 -3.45 -13.08
N ILE A 137 1.76 -2.74 -12.24
CA ILE A 137 2.92 -3.28 -11.54
C ILE A 137 2.49 -4.31 -10.50
N GLY A 138 1.42 -4.03 -9.75
CA GLY A 138 0.88 -4.96 -8.76
C GLY A 138 0.47 -6.30 -9.35
N ASP A 139 -0.30 -6.28 -10.44
CA ASP A 139 -0.80 -7.48 -11.09
C ASP A 139 0.31 -8.29 -11.76
N LEU A 140 1.21 -7.62 -12.50
CA LEU A 140 2.32 -8.27 -13.19
C LEU A 140 3.31 -8.89 -12.19
N THR A 141 3.67 -8.15 -11.15
CA THR A 141 4.60 -8.62 -10.11
C THR A 141 4.00 -9.76 -9.30
N GLY A 142 2.74 -9.64 -8.89
CA GLY A 142 2.05 -10.69 -8.13
C GLY A 142 1.92 -11.97 -8.96
N PHE A 143 1.66 -11.87 -10.26
CA PHE A 143 1.62 -13.04 -11.14
C PHE A 143 3.02 -13.64 -11.34
N ALA A 144 4.05 -12.82 -11.56
CA ALA A 144 5.43 -13.29 -11.62
C ALA A 144 5.84 -14.03 -10.32
N ALA A 145 5.53 -13.45 -9.15
CA ALA A 145 5.79 -14.07 -7.85
C ALA A 145 5.08 -15.42 -7.70
N SER A 146 3.83 -15.52 -8.16
CA SER A 146 3.04 -16.75 -8.05
C SER A 146 3.64 -17.94 -8.79
N ILE A 147 4.34 -17.70 -9.90
CA ILE A 147 4.96 -18.74 -10.73
C ILE A 147 6.46 -18.91 -10.46
N LEU A 148 7.15 -17.87 -9.99
CA LEU A 148 8.57 -17.91 -9.66
C LEU A 148 8.82 -18.92 -8.55
N ARG A 149 9.75 -19.87 -8.79
CA ARG A 149 10.06 -20.95 -7.81
C ARG A 149 8.83 -21.73 -7.31
N ARG A 150 7.73 -21.76 -8.07
CA ARG A 150 6.41 -22.33 -7.73
C ARG A 150 5.72 -21.60 -6.57
N GLY A 151 5.95 -20.31 -6.45
CA GLY A 151 5.38 -19.40 -5.47
C GLY A 151 6.45 -18.76 -4.60
N ALA A 152 6.72 -17.48 -4.86
CA ALA A 152 7.48 -16.59 -4.00
C ALA A 152 6.50 -15.61 -3.31
N ASP A 153 6.84 -15.14 -2.13
CA ASP A 153 6.03 -14.15 -1.41
C ASP A 153 6.21 -12.74 -2.02
N PHE A 154 5.16 -11.92 -1.95
CA PHE A 154 5.26 -10.53 -2.40
C PHE A 154 4.48 -9.57 -1.51
N ILE A 155 4.79 -8.28 -1.64
CA ILE A 155 4.18 -7.15 -0.94
C ILE A 155 3.66 -6.17 -1.99
N GLN A 156 2.47 -5.62 -1.76
CA GLN A 156 1.91 -4.53 -2.55
C GLN A 156 2.25 -3.19 -1.91
N VAL A 157 2.80 -2.28 -2.68
CA VAL A 157 3.00 -0.87 -2.31
C VAL A 157 2.32 -0.01 -3.39
N PRO A 158 0.99 0.14 -3.29
CA PRO A 158 0.19 0.81 -4.31
C PRO A 158 0.44 2.33 -4.28
N THR A 159 0.73 2.92 -5.45
CA THR A 159 1.03 4.35 -5.61
C THR A 159 -0.04 5.10 -6.41
N THR A 160 -1.10 4.45 -6.88
CA THR A 160 -2.26 5.09 -7.50
C THR A 160 -3.48 4.95 -6.61
N LEU A 161 -4.43 5.91 -6.68
CA LEU A 161 -5.66 5.82 -5.90
C LEU A 161 -6.44 4.54 -6.21
N LEU A 162 -6.58 4.18 -7.49
CA LEU A 162 -7.26 2.95 -7.91
C LEU A 162 -6.60 1.70 -7.30
N ALA A 163 -5.27 1.67 -7.24
CA ALA A 163 -4.58 0.53 -6.63
C ALA A 163 -4.73 0.50 -5.11
N GLN A 164 -4.75 1.66 -4.44
CA GLN A 164 -4.94 1.73 -2.99
C GLN A 164 -6.33 1.30 -2.55
N VAL A 165 -7.36 1.63 -3.33
CA VAL A 165 -8.75 1.35 -2.94
C VAL A 165 -9.32 0.05 -3.53
N ASP A 166 -8.68 -0.54 -4.55
CA ASP A 166 -9.22 -1.72 -5.23
C ASP A 166 -8.14 -2.76 -5.56
N SER A 167 -7.24 -2.52 -6.55
CA SER A 167 -6.49 -3.60 -7.19
C SER A 167 -5.41 -4.25 -6.31
N SER A 168 -4.96 -3.62 -5.23
CA SER A 168 -4.01 -4.23 -4.29
C SER A 168 -4.65 -5.26 -3.34
N VAL A 169 -5.97 -5.41 -3.37
CA VAL A 169 -6.75 -6.26 -2.47
C VAL A 169 -7.40 -7.41 -3.25
N GLY A 170 -7.55 -8.57 -2.60
CA GLY A 170 -8.23 -9.73 -3.18
C GLY A 170 -7.33 -10.71 -3.91
N GLY A 171 -6.03 -10.40 -4.06
CA GLY A 171 -5.02 -11.32 -4.62
C GLY A 171 -5.21 -11.68 -6.09
N LYS A 172 -6.02 -10.93 -6.83
CA LYS A 172 -6.12 -11.08 -8.28
C LYS A 172 -4.87 -10.54 -8.91
N THR A 173 -4.12 -11.39 -9.60
CA THR A 173 -2.90 -11.02 -10.32
C THR A 173 -2.95 -11.57 -11.73
N GLY A 174 -2.34 -10.89 -12.70
CA GLY A 174 -2.43 -11.37 -14.07
C GLY A 174 -1.95 -10.39 -15.11
N ILE A 175 -2.12 -10.82 -16.36
CA ILE A 175 -1.67 -10.12 -17.56
C ILE A 175 -2.76 -10.04 -18.62
N ASN A 176 -2.54 -9.14 -19.56
CA ASN A 176 -3.38 -8.97 -20.73
C ASN A 176 -2.94 -9.90 -21.87
N THR A 177 -3.89 -10.22 -22.72
CA THR A 177 -3.66 -11.02 -23.92
C THR A 177 -4.32 -10.34 -25.13
N ARG A 178 -4.07 -10.85 -26.34
CA ARG A 178 -4.77 -10.40 -27.54
C ARG A 178 -6.30 -10.61 -27.47
N HIS A 179 -6.77 -11.46 -26.56
CA HIS A 179 -8.19 -11.79 -26.40
C HIS A 179 -8.91 -10.87 -25.39
N GLY A 180 -8.15 -10.15 -24.56
CA GLY A 180 -8.70 -9.22 -23.56
C GLY A 180 -7.77 -8.99 -22.38
N LYS A 181 -8.22 -8.09 -21.50
CA LYS A 181 -7.51 -7.75 -20.27
C LYS A 181 -7.73 -8.80 -19.19
N ASN A 182 -6.70 -9.07 -18.38
CA ASN A 182 -6.77 -9.88 -17.16
C ASN A 182 -7.28 -11.31 -17.35
N LEU A 183 -7.14 -11.90 -18.55
CA LEU A 183 -7.63 -13.25 -18.83
C LEU A 183 -6.67 -14.36 -18.41
N VAL A 184 -5.42 -14.02 -18.12
CA VAL A 184 -4.39 -14.96 -17.67
C VAL A 184 -3.77 -14.45 -16.40
N GLY A 185 -3.75 -15.27 -15.34
CA GLY A 185 -3.23 -14.89 -14.05
C GLY A 185 -3.45 -15.95 -12.98
N SER A 186 -3.28 -15.54 -11.74
CA SER A 186 -3.45 -16.40 -10.57
C SER A 186 -4.10 -15.63 -9.41
N PHE A 187 -4.66 -16.37 -8.46
CA PHE A 187 -4.99 -15.81 -7.15
C PHE A 187 -3.78 -15.98 -6.22
N HIS A 188 -3.08 -14.89 -5.96
CA HIS A 188 -1.89 -14.86 -5.12
C HIS A 188 -1.99 -13.71 -4.11
N GLN A 189 -2.17 -14.04 -2.83
CA GLN A 189 -2.35 -13.02 -1.79
C GLN A 189 -1.00 -12.40 -1.41
N PRO A 190 -0.92 -11.07 -1.26
CA PRO A 190 0.28 -10.44 -0.73
C PRO A 190 0.47 -10.78 0.75
N ARG A 191 1.70 -10.65 1.25
CA ARG A 191 2.02 -10.78 2.68
C ARG A 191 1.70 -9.50 3.47
N LEU A 192 1.62 -8.38 2.77
CA LEU A 192 1.38 -7.05 3.32
C LEU A 192 0.97 -6.11 2.19
N VAL A 193 0.12 -5.12 2.50
CA VAL A 193 -0.13 -3.96 1.63
C VAL A 193 0.27 -2.70 2.40
N LEU A 194 1.14 -1.89 1.81
CA LEU A 194 1.55 -0.58 2.34
C LEU A 194 0.97 0.53 1.48
N ALA A 195 -0.18 1.06 1.84
CA ALA A 195 -0.86 2.14 1.14
C ALA A 195 -0.43 3.50 1.73
N ASP A 196 0.67 4.04 1.21
CA ASP A 196 1.12 5.39 1.59
C ASP A 196 0.29 6.44 0.84
N ILE A 197 -0.62 7.11 1.56
CA ILE A 197 -1.45 8.19 0.97
C ILE A 197 -0.61 9.38 0.49
N GLY A 198 0.59 9.57 1.03
CA GLY A 198 1.53 10.59 0.57
C GLY A 198 1.99 10.38 -0.88
N SER A 199 2.03 9.13 -1.37
CA SER A 199 2.38 8.80 -2.74
C SER A 199 1.41 9.35 -3.78
N LEU A 200 0.16 9.60 -3.38
CA LEU A 200 -0.87 10.15 -4.27
C LEU A 200 -0.62 11.61 -4.68
N ARG A 201 0.29 12.32 -4.00
CA ARG A 201 0.62 13.73 -4.35
C ARG A 201 1.27 13.88 -5.72
N THR A 202 1.88 12.83 -6.23
CA THR A 202 2.52 12.81 -7.56
C THR A 202 1.60 12.25 -8.64
N LEU A 203 0.38 11.82 -8.26
CA LEU A 203 -0.55 11.19 -9.18
C LEU A 203 -1.17 12.23 -10.15
N PRO A 204 -1.11 12.01 -11.46
CA PRO A 204 -1.75 12.90 -12.43
C PRO A 204 -3.27 13.00 -12.23
N PRO A 205 -3.91 14.16 -12.53
CA PRO A 205 -5.35 14.34 -12.33
C PRO A 205 -6.24 13.31 -13.04
N ARG A 206 -5.79 12.77 -14.16
CA ARG A 206 -6.50 11.70 -14.88
C ARG A 206 -6.57 10.41 -14.06
N GLU A 207 -5.46 10.03 -13.47
CA GLU A 207 -5.35 8.81 -12.65
C GLU A 207 -6.07 9.00 -11.30
N TRP A 208 -6.07 10.21 -10.76
CA TRP A 208 -6.91 10.58 -9.61
C TRP A 208 -8.39 10.30 -9.90
N ARG A 209 -8.92 10.84 -11.01
CA ARG A 209 -10.33 10.65 -11.39
C ARG A 209 -10.68 9.19 -11.64
N ALA A 210 -9.75 8.41 -12.22
CA ALA A 210 -9.96 6.98 -12.42
C ALA A 210 -10.13 6.23 -11.09
N GLY A 211 -9.29 6.52 -10.09
CA GLY A 211 -9.43 5.94 -8.75
C GLY A 211 -10.64 6.48 -8.00
N TYR A 212 -10.96 7.76 -8.16
CA TYR A 212 -12.13 8.36 -7.51
C TYR A 212 -13.46 7.73 -7.95
N ALA A 213 -13.56 7.31 -9.21
CA ALA A 213 -14.73 6.58 -9.70
C ALA A 213 -14.98 5.28 -8.91
N GLU A 214 -13.91 4.59 -8.51
CA GLU A 214 -14.00 3.40 -7.66
C GLU A 214 -14.43 3.77 -6.22
N VAL A 215 -13.93 4.88 -5.68
CA VAL A 215 -14.39 5.40 -4.36
C VAL A 215 -15.88 5.69 -4.37
N VAL A 216 -16.39 6.35 -5.42
CA VAL A 216 -17.83 6.64 -5.60
C VAL A 216 -18.63 5.33 -5.70
N LYS A 217 -18.11 4.32 -6.37
CA LYS A 217 -18.76 3.00 -6.47
C LYS A 217 -19.03 2.41 -5.09
N TYR A 218 -18.10 2.52 -4.14
CA TYR A 218 -18.32 2.01 -2.78
C TYR A 218 -19.47 2.70 -2.06
N GLY A 219 -19.57 4.02 -2.16
CA GLY A 219 -20.72 4.77 -1.64
C GLY A 219 -22.06 4.32 -2.25
N LEU A 220 -22.07 4.09 -3.57
CA LEU A 220 -23.27 3.64 -4.28
C LEU A 220 -23.71 2.20 -3.92
N ILE A 221 -22.77 1.32 -3.57
CA ILE A 221 -23.09 -0.07 -3.28
C ILE A 221 -23.70 -0.22 -1.88
N ASP A 222 -23.14 0.43 -0.86
CA ASP A 222 -23.45 0.04 0.53
C ASP A 222 -23.45 1.19 1.55
N ASP A 223 -22.98 2.39 1.20
CA ASP A 223 -22.89 3.52 2.14
C ASP A 223 -23.50 4.80 1.59
N PRO A 224 -24.83 4.98 1.72
CA PRO A 224 -25.51 6.19 1.27
C PRO A 224 -25.03 7.48 1.95
N ALA A 225 -24.57 7.42 3.20
CA ALA A 225 -24.04 8.58 3.92
C ALA A 225 -22.68 9.00 3.33
N PHE A 226 -21.82 8.05 3.03
CA PHE A 226 -20.57 8.30 2.34
C PHE A 226 -20.80 8.84 0.92
N PHE A 227 -21.77 8.28 0.20
CA PHE A 227 -22.14 8.80 -1.12
C PHE A 227 -22.59 10.26 -1.07
N ALA A 228 -23.48 10.61 -0.14
CA ALA A 228 -23.93 11.99 0.05
C ALA A 228 -22.78 12.93 0.42
N TRP A 229 -21.81 12.45 1.21
CA TRP A 229 -20.60 13.23 1.51
C TRP A 229 -19.75 13.45 0.25
N LEU A 230 -19.59 12.43 -0.61
CA LEU A 230 -18.87 12.54 -1.88
C LEU A 230 -19.53 13.54 -2.84
N GLU A 231 -20.87 13.56 -2.91
CA GLU A 231 -21.62 14.56 -3.72
C GLU A 231 -21.34 15.99 -3.25
N GLN A 232 -21.26 16.22 -1.93
CA GLN A 232 -21.04 17.54 -1.35
C GLN A 232 -19.57 18.01 -1.44
N ASN A 233 -18.61 17.09 -1.41
CA ASN A 233 -17.18 17.39 -1.27
C ASN A 233 -16.35 17.00 -2.51
N GLY A 234 -16.95 16.39 -3.53
CA GLY A 234 -16.24 15.83 -4.67
C GLY A 234 -15.36 16.84 -5.42
N GLU A 235 -15.81 18.08 -5.59
CA GLU A 235 -15.01 19.13 -6.22
C GLU A 235 -13.75 19.51 -5.42
N ALA A 236 -13.80 19.41 -4.09
CA ALA A 236 -12.68 19.72 -3.22
C ALA A 236 -11.65 18.55 -3.14
N VAL A 237 -12.10 17.33 -3.46
CA VAL A 237 -11.28 16.13 -3.45
C VAL A 237 -10.56 15.90 -4.79
N LEU A 238 -11.14 16.38 -5.90
CA LEU A 238 -10.62 16.23 -7.27
C LEU A 238 -9.74 17.40 -7.70
#